data_8a041aa1a413332f6b627ee13abc412e
#
_entry.id   8a041aa1a413332f6b627ee13abc412e
#
_cell.length_a   1.000
_cell.length_b   1.000
_cell.length_c   1.000
_cell.angle_alpha   90.00
_cell.angle_beta   90.00
_cell.angle_gamma   90.00
#
_symmetry.space_group_name_H-M   'P 1'
#
loop_
_entity.id
_entity.type
_entity.pdbx_description
1 polymer ?
#
loop_
_entity_poly.entity_id
_entity_poly.type
_entity_poly.pdbx_seq_one_letter_code
_entity_poly.pdbx_strand_id
1 'polypeptide(L)'
;SKRTIFRDLDTLNLAGIPIISYLGIGGGISVIEGYKIDKKILSTDDTRKIFTALKGLKSIDNDISVNSLIAKLIPEKEADIFSQSEYVINFSAWFEDSIIHEKAIALHKAICNSRCVLLEYVSRNSREKRFVEPYKLIFKQSDWYLYAFCRNRNGFRMFKLRRIISYEVLEDIFEQRQIGSIHLEKDYAKNLFSKRNKKGSIKVVLEYDKKDEFEITQKIDASFFQEINSQTDTGLVCFYTSSLSSVSNLVFGMLDKVRVVSPPELYNDIKCRLKIAHGFYKG
;
A
#
# COMPACT_ATOMS: atom_id res chain seq x y z
N SER A 1 2.29 -38.60 -2.02
CA SER A 1 2.24 -39.99 -2.55
C SER A 1 2.89 -40.02 -3.95
N LYS A 2 3.31 -41.21 -4.44
CA LYS A 2 3.82 -41.36 -5.83
C LYS A 2 2.87 -40.73 -6.85
N ARG A 3 1.57 -40.90 -6.68
CA ARG A 3 0.53 -40.34 -7.58
C ARG A 3 0.52 -38.79 -7.61
N THR A 4 0.82 -38.15 -6.49
CA THR A 4 0.92 -36.69 -6.41
C THR A 4 2.13 -36.20 -7.20
N ILE A 5 3.28 -36.87 -7.05
CA ILE A 5 4.53 -36.54 -7.75
C ILE A 5 4.33 -36.67 -9.28
N PHE A 6 3.71 -37.73 -9.77
CA PHE A 6 3.46 -37.91 -11.21
C PHE A 6 2.52 -36.84 -11.74
N ARG A 7 1.46 -36.47 -11.02
CA ARG A 7 0.57 -35.37 -11.43
C ARG A 7 1.30 -34.04 -11.50
N ASP A 8 2.18 -33.76 -10.55
CA ASP A 8 2.95 -32.51 -10.52
C ASP A 8 3.98 -32.48 -11.67
N LEU A 9 4.58 -33.64 -12.02
CA LEU A 9 5.45 -33.77 -13.19
C LEU A 9 4.70 -33.58 -14.51
N ASP A 10 3.48 -34.13 -14.61
CA ASP A 10 2.61 -33.91 -15.77
C ASP A 10 2.24 -32.45 -15.92
N THR A 11 1.95 -31.77 -14.79
CA THR A 11 1.67 -30.32 -14.79
C THR A 11 2.87 -29.52 -15.28
N LEU A 12 4.09 -29.88 -14.86
CA LEU A 12 5.31 -29.22 -15.33
C LEU A 12 5.55 -29.45 -16.82
N ASN A 13 5.34 -30.69 -17.31
CA ASN A 13 5.42 -31.00 -18.74
C ASN A 13 4.39 -30.22 -19.57
N LEU A 14 3.15 -30.12 -19.10
CA LEU A 14 2.09 -29.33 -19.72
C LEU A 14 2.44 -27.83 -19.73
N ALA A 15 3.17 -27.36 -18.72
CA ALA A 15 3.71 -25.99 -18.67
C ALA A 15 4.94 -25.77 -19.59
N GLY A 16 5.33 -26.78 -20.39
CA GLY A 16 6.43 -26.67 -21.35
C GLY A 16 7.82 -26.87 -20.74
N ILE A 17 7.93 -27.38 -19.51
CA ILE A 17 9.21 -27.73 -18.88
C ILE A 17 9.52 -29.18 -19.22
N PRO A 18 10.53 -29.47 -20.08
CA PRO A 18 10.86 -30.82 -20.49
C PRO A 18 11.54 -31.59 -19.36
N ILE A 19 10.82 -32.57 -18.81
CA ILE A 19 11.30 -33.44 -17.74
C ILE A 19 11.67 -34.79 -18.30
N ILE A 20 12.85 -35.28 -17.94
CA ILE A 20 13.33 -36.62 -18.28
C ILE A 20 13.37 -37.46 -17.00
N SER A 21 12.87 -38.67 -17.09
CA SER A 21 13.03 -39.71 -16.04
C SER A 21 14.06 -40.73 -16.46
N TYR A 22 14.99 -41.04 -15.55
CA TYR A 22 16.01 -42.07 -15.73
C TYR A 22 15.63 -43.26 -14.85
N LEU A 23 15.65 -44.46 -15.45
CA LEU A 23 15.37 -45.71 -14.77
C LEU A 23 16.67 -46.35 -14.21
N GLY A 24 16.59 -47.04 -13.11
CA GLY A 24 17.68 -47.86 -12.55
C GLY A 24 18.26 -47.36 -11.21
N ILE A 25 19.34 -48.05 -10.76
CA ILE A 25 20.06 -47.67 -9.53
C ILE A 25 20.84 -46.39 -9.82
N GLY A 26 20.40 -45.29 -9.17
CA GLY A 26 20.90 -43.92 -9.47
C GLY A 26 20.03 -43.15 -10.45
N GLY A 27 18.90 -43.73 -10.89
CA GLY A 27 17.91 -43.04 -11.69
C GLY A 27 17.19 -41.94 -10.92
N GLY A 28 16.46 -41.08 -11.63
CA GLY A 28 15.75 -39.97 -11.01
C GLY A 28 15.03 -39.14 -12.08
N ILE A 29 14.66 -37.95 -11.70
CA ILE A 29 13.98 -37.01 -12.56
C ILE A 29 14.86 -35.78 -12.69
N SER A 30 15.11 -35.33 -13.91
CA SER A 30 15.85 -34.11 -14.20
C SER A 30 15.18 -33.30 -15.31
N VAL A 31 15.50 -32.03 -15.37
CA VAL A 31 15.20 -31.20 -16.54
C VAL A 31 16.26 -31.47 -17.60
N ILE A 32 15.87 -31.47 -18.88
CA ILE A 32 16.81 -31.68 -20.01
C ILE A 32 18.01 -30.73 -19.88
N GLU A 33 19.21 -31.28 -19.98
CA GLU A 33 20.44 -30.50 -19.93
C GLU A 33 20.46 -29.47 -21.07
N GLY A 34 20.78 -28.23 -20.73
CA GLY A 34 20.71 -27.11 -21.69
C GLY A 34 19.33 -26.48 -21.86
N TYR A 35 18.28 -26.98 -21.15
CA TYR A 35 16.98 -26.31 -21.15
C TYR A 35 17.13 -24.93 -20.51
N LYS A 36 16.96 -23.91 -21.33
CA LYS A 36 16.76 -22.55 -20.87
C LYS A 36 15.25 -22.29 -20.91
N ILE A 37 14.72 -21.76 -19.84
CA ILE A 37 13.33 -21.27 -19.81
C ILE A 37 13.17 -20.37 -21.04
N ASP A 38 12.46 -20.90 -22.06
CA ASP A 38 12.23 -20.15 -23.28
C ASP A 38 11.40 -18.89 -22.91
N LYS A 39 11.80 -17.72 -23.45
CA LYS A 39 11.06 -16.46 -23.27
C LYS A 39 9.58 -16.57 -23.68
N LYS A 40 9.20 -17.64 -24.39
CA LYS A 40 7.82 -17.98 -24.77
C LYS A 40 6.91 -18.44 -23.62
N ILE A 41 7.42 -18.68 -22.41
CA ILE A 41 6.59 -19.05 -21.24
C ILE A 41 5.72 -17.88 -20.78
N LEU A 42 6.17 -16.65 -21.01
CA LEU A 42 5.36 -15.45 -20.73
C LEU A 42 4.67 -15.03 -22.02
N SER A 43 3.34 -14.93 -21.96
CA SER A 43 2.59 -14.30 -23.05
C SER A 43 2.94 -12.81 -23.15
N THR A 44 2.63 -12.19 -24.28
CA THR A 44 2.80 -10.74 -24.47
C THR A 44 2.05 -9.96 -23.39
N ASP A 45 0.88 -10.46 -22.97
CA ASP A 45 0.08 -9.85 -21.91
C ASP A 45 0.73 -9.98 -20.53
N ASP A 46 1.32 -11.14 -20.22
CA ASP A 46 2.07 -11.34 -18.96
C ASP A 46 3.29 -10.42 -18.91
N THR A 47 4.03 -10.32 -20.01
CA THR A 47 5.19 -9.44 -20.13
C THR A 47 4.77 -7.97 -19.93
N ARG A 48 3.63 -7.55 -20.51
CA ARG A 48 3.06 -6.21 -20.34
C ARG A 48 2.71 -5.92 -18.89
N LYS A 49 2.05 -6.85 -18.19
CA LYS A 49 1.71 -6.72 -16.76
C LYS A 49 2.95 -6.59 -15.88
N ILE A 50 3.96 -7.44 -16.12
CA ILE A 50 5.24 -7.38 -15.39
C ILE A 50 5.93 -6.04 -15.62
N PHE A 51 5.96 -5.58 -16.87
CA PHE A 51 6.56 -4.29 -17.22
C PHE A 51 5.87 -3.11 -16.55
N THR A 52 4.54 -3.10 -16.52
CA THR A 52 3.76 -2.07 -15.84
C THR A 52 4.09 -2.03 -14.34
N ALA A 53 4.21 -3.19 -13.70
CA ALA A 53 4.62 -3.30 -12.31
C ALA A 53 6.06 -2.78 -12.07
N LEU A 54 7.00 -3.15 -12.96
CA LEU A 54 8.39 -2.69 -12.88
C LEU A 54 8.51 -1.18 -13.12
N LYS A 55 7.74 -0.61 -14.04
CA LYS A 55 7.66 0.86 -14.22
C LYS A 55 7.13 1.55 -12.96
N GLY A 56 6.13 0.97 -12.30
CA GLY A 56 5.65 1.46 -11.01
C GLY A 56 6.78 1.48 -9.96
N LEU A 57 7.52 0.37 -9.82
CA LEU A 57 8.68 0.30 -8.92
C LEU A 57 9.76 1.31 -9.26
N LYS A 58 10.07 1.51 -10.56
CA LYS A 58 11.03 2.51 -11.02
C LYS A 58 10.66 3.93 -10.61
N SER A 59 9.38 4.25 -10.52
CA SER A 59 8.94 5.58 -10.04
C SER A 59 9.24 5.83 -8.56
N ILE A 60 9.54 4.76 -7.80
CA ILE A 60 9.92 4.82 -6.38
C ILE A 60 11.43 4.97 -6.23
N ASP A 61 12.18 4.15 -6.96
CA ASP A 61 13.64 4.11 -6.90
C ASP A 61 14.20 4.04 -8.32
N ASN A 62 15.01 5.01 -8.67
CA ASN A 62 15.68 5.08 -9.97
C ASN A 62 16.85 4.09 -10.05
N ASP A 63 16.74 2.96 -9.34
CA ASP A 63 17.79 1.96 -9.29
C ASP A 63 18.11 1.42 -10.70
N ILE A 64 19.39 1.41 -11.00
CA ILE A 64 19.98 0.87 -12.25
C ILE A 64 19.56 -0.60 -12.46
N SER A 65 19.33 -1.34 -11.35
CA SER A 65 18.93 -2.75 -11.38
C SER A 65 17.55 -2.95 -12.03
N VAL A 66 16.58 -2.08 -11.77
CA VAL A 66 15.25 -2.12 -12.38
C VAL A 66 15.32 -1.82 -13.87
N ASN A 67 16.14 -0.84 -14.29
CA ASN A 67 16.37 -0.53 -15.69
C ASN A 67 17.02 -1.70 -16.45
N SER A 68 18.02 -2.34 -15.84
CA SER A 68 18.68 -3.52 -16.39
C SER A 68 17.70 -4.71 -16.51
N LEU A 69 16.80 -4.89 -15.54
CA LEU A 69 15.80 -5.94 -15.60
C LEU A 69 14.77 -5.68 -16.70
N ILE A 70 14.31 -4.44 -16.85
CA ILE A 70 13.42 -4.02 -17.93
C ILE A 70 14.08 -4.30 -19.29
N ALA A 71 15.34 -3.90 -19.48
CA ALA A 71 16.08 -4.11 -20.72
C ALA A 71 16.29 -5.61 -21.06
N LYS A 72 16.40 -6.47 -20.05
CA LYS A 72 16.51 -7.92 -20.23
C LYS A 72 15.18 -8.59 -20.61
N LEU A 73 14.08 -8.07 -20.10
CA LEU A 73 12.74 -8.63 -20.33
C LEU A 73 12.15 -8.22 -21.67
N ILE A 74 12.53 -7.04 -22.18
CA ILE A 74 11.95 -6.45 -23.37
C ILE A 74 13.04 -6.27 -24.43
N PRO A 75 12.96 -6.97 -25.58
CA PRO A 75 13.79 -6.66 -26.73
C PRO A 75 13.49 -5.22 -27.19
N GLU A 76 14.54 -4.46 -27.55
CA GLU A 76 14.43 -3.05 -27.97
C GLU A 76 13.40 -2.79 -29.07
N LYS A 77 13.17 -3.79 -29.95
CA LYS A 77 12.19 -3.71 -31.06
C LYS A 77 10.72 -3.79 -30.61
N GLU A 78 10.45 -4.19 -29.39
CA GLU A 78 9.09 -4.36 -28.87
C GLU A 78 8.70 -3.30 -27.82
N ALA A 79 9.56 -2.32 -27.57
CA ALA A 79 9.34 -1.28 -26.57
C ALA A 79 8.03 -0.48 -26.81
N ASP A 80 7.62 -0.31 -28.07
CA ASP A 80 6.37 0.38 -28.44
C ASP A 80 5.11 -0.41 -28.08
N ILE A 81 5.18 -1.75 -28.12
CA ILE A 81 4.04 -2.62 -27.76
C ILE A 81 3.71 -2.47 -26.27
N PHE A 82 4.72 -2.18 -25.45
CA PHE A 82 4.57 -2.04 -24.00
C PHE A 82 4.17 -0.63 -23.56
N SER A 83 4.26 0.37 -24.44
CA SER A 83 3.71 1.71 -24.19
C SER A 83 2.18 1.73 -24.22
N GLN A 84 1.55 0.71 -24.79
CA GLN A 84 0.09 0.55 -24.90
C GLN A 84 -0.54 -0.16 -23.69
N SER A 85 0.12 -0.18 -22.52
CA SER A 85 -0.46 -0.73 -21.31
C SER A 85 -1.70 0.08 -20.89
N GLU A 86 -2.80 -0.60 -20.62
CA GLU A 86 -4.05 -0.01 -20.13
C GLU A 86 -3.88 0.60 -18.72
N TYR A 87 -2.81 0.25 -18.03
CA TYR A 87 -2.50 0.73 -16.69
C TYR A 87 -1.18 1.48 -16.67
N VAL A 88 -1.18 2.66 -16.09
CA VAL A 88 0.03 3.41 -15.73
C VAL A 88 0.08 3.51 -14.22
N ILE A 89 1.12 2.94 -13.61
CA ILE A 89 1.35 3.02 -12.17
C ILE A 89 2.48 4.01 -11.95
N ASN A 90 2.17 5.13 -11.30
CA ASN A 90 3.14 6.15 -10.95
C ASN A 90 3.07 6.42 -9.43
N PHE A 91 4.11 6.05 -8.72
CA PHE A 91 4.25 6.33 -7.29
C PHE A 91 5.06 7.59 -7.00
N SER A 92 5.54 8.32 -8.01
CA SER A 92 6.41 9.50 -7.82
C SER A 92 5.72 10.62 -7.04
N ALA A 93 4.41 10.85 -7.26
CA ALA A 93 3.65 11.87 -6.54
C ALA A 93 3.63 11.62 -5.00
N TRP A 94 3.89 10.41 -4.56
CA TRP A 94 3.99 10.06 -3.13
C TRP A 94 5.39 10.26 -2.56
N PHE A 95 6.38 10.53 -3.43
CA PHE A 95 7.74 10.91 -3.11
C PHE A 95 8.05 12.39 -3.46
N GLU A 96 7.05 13.20 -3.82
CA GLU A 96 7.21 14.65 -3.91
C GLU A 96 7.67 15.25 -2.55
N ASP A 97 7.41 14.52 -1.46
CA ASP A 97 8.05 14.75 -0.19
C ASP A 97 9.48 14.18 -0.23
N SER A 98 10.45 14.99 -0.63
CA SER A 98 11.87 14.64 -0.72
C SER A 98 12.39 13.99 0.57
N ILE A 99 11.86 14.39 1.72
CA ILE A 99 12.22 13.89 3.04
C ILE A 99 11.83 12.42 3.20
N ILE A 100 10.63 12.02 2.74
CA ILE A 100 10.18 10.62 2.80
C ILE A 100 11.00 9.74 1.87
N HIS A 101 11.34 10.27 0.69
CA HIS A 101 12.17 9.57 -0.29
C HIS A 101 13.57 9.29 0.27
N GLU A 102 14.24 10.29 0.82
CA GLU A 102 15.57 10.13 1.45
C GLU A 102 15.54 9.10 2.59
N LYS A 103 14.51 9.16 3.46
CA LYS A 103 14.32 8.17 4.53
C LYS A 103 14.14 6.76 3.95
N ALA A 104 13.34 6.60 2.91
CA ALA A 104 13.10 5.31 2.29
C ALA A 104 14.38 4.72 1.70
N ILE A 105 15.19 5.50 0.98
CA ILE A 105 16.47 5.06 0.40
C ILE A 105 17.44 4.64 1.51
N ALA A 106 17.60 5.47 2.53
CA ALA A 106 18.55 5.18 3.62
C ALA A 106 18.15 3.90 4.38
N LEU A 107 16.85 3.75 4.68
CA LEU A 107 16.31 2.57 5.35
C LEU A 107 16.38 1.33 4.47
N HIS A 108 16.17 1.46 3.14
CA HIS A 108 16.37 0.37 2.19
C HIS A 108 17.82 -0.14 2.20
N LYS A 109 18.79 0.78 2.16
CA LYS A 109 20.22 0.42 2.29
C LYS A 109 20.52 -0.29 3.61
N ALA A 110 19.92 0.16 4.72
CA ALA A 110 20.07 -0.49 6.03
C ALA A 110 19.49 -1.92 6.03
N ILE A 111 18.33 -2.14 5.37
CA ILE A 111 17.73 -3.47 5.19
C ILE A 111 18.67 -4.39 4.39
N CYS A 112 19.15 -3.92 3.22
CA CYS A 112 20.01 -4.72 2.34
C CYS A 112 21.33 -5.14 3.03
N ASN A 113 21.84 -4.29 3.91
CA ASN A 113 23.09 -4.54 4.63
C ASN A 113 22.87 -5.11 6.05
N SER A 114 21.65 -5.48 6.42
CA SER A 114 21.27 -5.98 7.75
C SER A 114 21.77 -5.10 8.89
N ARG A 115 21.79 -3.77 8.71
CA ARG A 115 22.24 -2.80 9.70
C ARG A 115 21.14 -2.34 10.63
N CYS A 116 21.45 -2.28 11.92
CA CYS A 116 20.53 -1.72 12.91
C CYS A 116 20.34 -0.21 12.69
N VAL A 117 19.17 0.28 13.10
CA VAL A 117 18.83 1.71 12.99
C VAL A 117 18.31 2.23 14.33
N LEU A 118 18.80 3.39 14.75
CA LEU A 118 18.24 4.14 15.84
C LEU A 118 17.25 5.17 15.27
N LEU A 119 15.97 5.02 15.61
CA LEU A 119 14.89 5.92 15.17
C LEU A 119 14.50 6.84 16.33
N GLU A 120 14.34 8.11 16.09
CA GLU A 120 13.56 8.99 16.93
C GLU A 120 12.12 9.04 16.39
N TYR A 121 11.16 8.51 17.14
CA TYR A 121 9.82 8.21 16.65
C TYR A 121 8.74 8.84 17.50
N VAL A 122 7.77 9.49 16.82
CA VAL A 122 6.56 10.02 17.46
C VAL A 122 5.46 8.98 17.43
N SER A 123 5.07 8.50 18.61
CA SER A 123 3.87 7.68 18.81
C SER A 123 2.70 8.56 19.25
N ARG A 124 1.54 7.95 19.49
CA ARG A 124 0.37 8.69 19.97
C ARG A 124 0.61 9.41 21.30
N ASN A 125 1.41 8.80 22.18
CA ASN A 125 1.55 9.23 23.58
C ASN A 125 2.98 9.61 23.98
N SER A 126 3.96 9.46 23.05
CA SER A 126 5.35 9.67 23.40
C SER A 126 6.21 9.95 22.17
N ARG A 127 7.30 10.66 22.40
CA ARG A 127 8.43 10.81 21.48
C ARG A 127 9.61 10.05 22.12
N GLU A 128 10.07 8.98 21.45
CA GLU A 128 11.04 8.07 22.03
C GLU A 128 12.04 7.60 20.97
N LYS A 129 13.25 7.31 21.44
CA LYS A 129 14.25 6.60 20.63
C LYS A 129 13.89 5.12 20.56
N ARG A 130 13.96 4.55 19.36
CA ARG A 130 13.69 3.15 19.07
C ARG A 130 14.89 2.52 18.41
N PHE A 131 15.46 1.51 19.02
CA PHE A 131 16.49 0.68 18.42
C PHE A 131 15.84 -0.44 17.64
N VAL A 132 16.03 -0.45 16.31
CA VAL A 132 15.29 -1.36 15.43
C VAL A 132 16.23 -2.10 14.46
N GLU A 133 15.82 -3.33 14.15
CA GLU A 133 16.36 -4.17 13.09
C GLU A 133 15.40 -4.05 11.90
N PRO A 134 15.74 -3.35 10.81
CA PRO A 134 14.85 -3.10 9.70
C PRO A 134 14.77 -4.31 8.77
N TYR A 135 13.55 -4.67 8.31
CA TYR A 135 13.34 -5.85 7.46
C TYR A 135 12.69 -5.52 6.12
N LYS A 136 11.66 -4.66 6.09
CA LYS A 136 10.93 -4.35 4.85
C LYS A 136 10.42 -2.92 4.85
N LEU A 137 10.40 -2.31 3.67
CA LEU A 137 9.61 -1.12 3.40
C LEU A 137 8.27 -1.56 2.83
N ILE A 138 7.18 -1.02 3.38
CA ILE A 138 5.82 -1.36 3.01
C ILE A 138 5.09 -0.07 2.62
N PHE A 139 4.57 -0.04 1.39
CA PHE A 139 3.67 1.02 0.97
C PHE A 139 2.23 0.56 1.18
N LYS A 140 1.47 1.32 1.97
CA LYS A 140 0.10 0.98 2.34
C LYS A 140 -0.70 2.25 2.66
N GLN A 141 -1.92 2.35 2.10
CA GLN A 141 -2.83 3.47 2.38
C GLN A 141 -2.20 4.86 2.17
N SER A 142 -1.52 5.03 1.05
CA SER A 142 -0.81 6.25 0.66
C SER A 142 0.32 6.68 1.59
N ASP A 143 0.82 5.76 2.42
CA ASP A 143 1.92 6.01 3.35
C ASP A 143 2.98 4.90 3.30
N TRP A 144 4.22 5.28 3.58
CA TRP A 144 5.33 4.37 3.74
C TRP A 144 5.54 3.96 5.19
N TYR A 145 5.82 2.68 5.37
CA TYR A 145 6.10 2.07 6.66
C TYR A 145 7.38 1.26 6.62
N LEU A 146 8.16 1.33 7.69
CA LEU A 146 9.25 0.41 7.98
C LEU A 146 8.70 -0.73 8.84
N TYR A 147 8.78 -1.96 8.36
CA TYR A 147 8.56 -3.15 9.18
C TYR A 147 9.89 -3.57 9.78
N ALA A 148 9.96 -3.54 11.10
CA ALA A 148 11.20 -3.76 11.83
C ALA A 148 10.96 -4.48 13.17
N PHE A 149 11.95 -5.23 13.63
CA PHE A 149 11.97 -5.72 15.00
C PHE A 149 12.47 -4.62 15.93
N CYS A 150 11.64 -4.23 16.86
CA CYS A 150 11.95 -3.20 17.85
C CYS A 150 12.59 -3.85 19.08
N ARG A 151 13.88 -3.64 19.32
CA ARG A 151 14.60 -4.19 20.47
C ARG A 151 14.06 -3.67 21.81
N ASN A 152 13.69 -2.38 21.88
CA ASN A 152 13.10 -1.79 23.08
C ASN A 152 11.76 -2.43 23.48
N ARG A 153 11.02 -2.99 22.55
CA ARG A 153 9.69 -3.58 22.78
C ARG A 153 9.64 -5.08 22.51
N ASN A 154 10.79 -5.68 22.23
CA ASN A 154 10.99 -7.10 21.93
C ASN A 154 9.94 -7.68 20.97
N GLY A 155 9.76 -7.04 19.80
CA GLY A 155 8.78 -7.52 18.84
C GLY A 155 8.73 -6.74 17.52
N PHE A 156 8.19 -7.38 16.49
CA PHE A 156 7.99 -6.76 15.20
C PHE A 156 6.92 -5.66 15.25
N ARG A 157 7.20 -4.53 14.59
CA ARG A 157 6.31 -3.36 14.52
C ARG A 157 6.42 -2.67 13.19
N MET A 158 5.36 -1.93 12.85
CA MET A 158 5.34 -1.05 11.70
C MET A 158 5.56 0.39 12.15
N PHE A 159 6.57 1.05 11.60
CA PHE A 159 6.89 2.45 11.85
C PHE A 159 6.53 3.27 10.62
N LYS A 160 5.57 4.19 10.74
CA LYS A 160 5.21 5.10 9.66
C LYS A 160 6.35 6.07 9.41
N LEU A 161 6.88 6.18 8.18
CA LEU A 161 8.05 7.02 7.87
C LEU A 161 7.83 8.49 8.22
N ARG A 162 6.62 9.01 8.02
CA ARG A 162 6.26 10.39 8.39
C ARG A 162 6.37 10.69 9.88
N ARG A 163 6.38 9.67 10.74
CA ARG A 163 6.52 9.80 12.20
C ARG A 163 7.95 9.65 12.70
N ILE A 164 8.89 9.36 11.81
CA ILE A 164 10.32 9.31 12.10
C ILE A 164 10.84 10.74 12.01
N ILE A 165 11.28 11.30 13.15
CA ILE A 165 11.88 12.65 13.22
C ILE A 165 13.29 12.59 12.66
N SER A 166 14.10 11.70 13.21
CA SER A 166 15.48 11.45 12.82
C SER A 166 15.79 9.96 12.85
N TYR A 167 16.81 9.57 12.11
CA TYR A 167 17.30 8.20 12.08
C TYR A 167 18.83 8.21 11.95
N GLU A 168 19.44 7.18 12.54
CA GLU A 168 20.86 6.92 12.45
C GLU A 168 21.06 5.45 12.10
N VAL A 169 21.74 5.18 10.98
CA VAL A 169 22.10 3.82 10.58
C VAL A 169 23.38 3.46 11.33
N LEU A 170 23.30 2.45 12.17
CA LEU A 170 24.39 2.03 13.03
C LEU A 170 25.34 1.06 12.30
N GLU A 171 26.53 0.88 12.82
CA GLU A 171 27.44 -0.13 12.32
C GLU A 171 27.07 -1.55 12.74
N ASP A 172 26.22 -1.67 13.77
CA ASP A 172 25.73 -2.95 14.27
C ASP A 172 24.97 -3.72 13.20
N ILE A 173 25.38 -4.95 12.95
CA ILE A 173 24.71 -5.90 12.06
C ILE A 173 23.82 -6.81 12.91
N PHE A 174 22.63 -7.10 12.44
CA PHE A 174 21.73 -8.03 13.09
C PHE A 174 21.60 -9.34 12.30
N GLU A 175 21.43 -10.43 13.02
CA GLU A 175 21.08 -11.72 12.41
C GLU A 175 19.59 -11.73 12.01
N GLN A 176 19.32 -12.20 10.80
CA GLN A 176 17.96 -12.23 10.29
C GLN A 176 17.08 -13.20 11.07
N ARG A 177 16.01 -12.68 11.67
CA ARG A 177 14.98 -13.49 12.33
C ARG A 177 14.00 -14.04 11.30
N GLN A 178 13.41 -15.20 11.61
CA GLN A 178 12.30 -15.70 10.81
C GLN A 178 11.12 -14.71 10.88
N ILE A 179 10.75 -14.20 9.74
CA ILE A 179 9.59 -13.32 9.60
C ILE A 179 8.39 -14.21 9.32
N GLY A 180 7.42 -14.22 10.22
CA GLY A 180 6.11 -14.80 9.93
C GLY A 180 5.43 -14.05 8.76
N SER A 181 4.38 -14.65 8.19
CA SER A 181 3.61 -14.00 7.13
C SER A 181 3.13 -12.61 7.59
N ILE A 182 3.51 -11.56 6.84
CA ILE A 182 3.02 -10.21 7.09
C ILE A 182 1.58 -10.15 6.61
N HIS A 183 0.64 -10.26 7.54
CA HIS A 183 -0.78 -10.15 7.23
C HIS A 183 -1.15 -8.68 7.01
N LEU A 184 -0.88 -8.16 5.81
CA LEU A 184 -1.30 -6.82 5.40
C LEU A 184 -2.83 -6.72 5.27
N GLU A 185 -3.50 -7.86 5.13
CA GLU A 185 -4.94 -7.94 4.87
C GLU A 185 -5.84 -7.58 6.06
N LYS A 186 -5.37 -7.74 7.30
CA LYS A 186 -6.19 -7.44 8.49
C LYS A 186 -6.44 -5.95 8.74
N ASP A 187 -5.67 -5.11 8.09
CA ASP A 187 -5.81 -3.65 8.17
C ASP A 187 -6.39 -3.02 6.88
N TYR A 188 -7.16 -3.75 6.09
CA TYR A 188 -7.99 -3.05 5.11
C TYR A 188 -8.70 -1.95 5.88
N ALA A 189 -8.50 -0.73 5.43
CA ALA A 189 -9.27 0.39 5.90
C ALA A 189 -10.70 -0.09 6.00
N LYS A 190 -11.21 -0.24 7.23
CA LYS A 190 -12.63 -0.50 7.46
C LYS A 190 -13.28 0.44 6.50
N ASN A 191 -13.99 -0.07 5.48
CA ASN A 191 -14.52 0.73 4.40
C ASN A 191 -15.17 1.94 5.06
N LEU A 192 -14.49 3.09 5.00
CA LEU A 192 -14.98 4.31 5.64
C LEU A 192 -16.37 4.64 5.10
N PHE A 193 -16.57 4.22 3.85
CA PHE A 193 -17.81 4.40 3.12
C PHE A 193 -18.37 3.05 2.67
N SER A 194 -19.64 2.78 2.93
CA SER A 194 -20.38 1.62 2.43
C SER A 194 -21.79 2.04 2.03
N LYS A 195 -22.27 1.52 0.88
CA LYS A 195 -23.68 1.67 0.47
C LYS A 195 -24.60 0.74 1.26
N ARG A 196 -24.05 -0.32 1.85
CA ARG A 196 -24.83 -1.36 2.53
C ARG A 196 -24.76 -1.17 4.05
N ASN A 197 -25.92 -1.30 4.68
CA ASN A 197 -26.01 -1.42 6.12
C ASN A 197 -25.45 -2.79 6.55
N LYS A 198 -24.27 -2.79 7.17
CA LYS A 198 -23.66 -3.99 7.75
C LYS A 198 -23.88 -3.95 9.27
N LYS A 199 -23.94 -5.12 9.91
CA LYS A 199 -24.09 -5.22 11.37
C LYS A 199 -23.01 -4.34 12.06
N GLY A 200 -23.43 -3.39 12.87
CA GLY A 200 -22.57 -2.44 13.57
C GLY A 200 -22.10 -1.24 12.75
N SER A 201 -22.65 -1.00 11.55
CA SER A 201 -22.41 0.23 10.80
C SER A 201 -23.43 1.31 11.14
N ILE A 202 -22.98 2.56 11.08
CA ILE A 202 -23.77 3.76 11.40
C ILE A 202 -24.02 4.51 10.10
N LYS A 203 -25.28 4.92 9.88
CA LYS A 203 -25.64 5.75 8.73
C LYS A 203 -25.18 7.17 8.97
N VAL A 204 -24.46 7.72 8.00
CA VAL A 204 -24.03 9.12 7.98
C VAL A 204 -24.75 9.83 6.83
N VAL A 205 -25.23 11.01 7.14
CA VAL A 205 -25.86 11.93 6.17
C VAL A 205 -25.21 13.28 6.33
N LEU A 206 -24.64 13.77 5.24
CA LEU A 206 -24.04 15.11 5.16
C LEU A 206 -24.84 15.90 4.12
N GLU A 207 -25.10 17.17 4.41
CA GLU A 207 -25.66 18.15 3.47
C GLU A 207 -24.52 19.00 2.90
N TYR A 208 -24.63 19.40 1.64
CA TYR A 208 -23.67 20.27 0.98
C TYR A 208 -24.33 21.20 -0.03
N ASP A 209 -23.68 22.33 -0.35
CA ASP A 209 -24.09 23.21 -1.43
C ASP A 209 -23.56 22.66 -2.77
N LYS A 210 -24.37 22.62 -3.84
CA LYS A 210 -23.99 22.03 -5.15
C LYS A 210 -22.73 22.66 -5.77
N LYS A 211 -22.44 23.91 -5.47
CA LYS A 211 -21.21 24.58 -5.91
C LYS A 211 -19.92 23.90 -5.40
N ASP A 212 -20.00 23.25 -4.24
CA ASP A 212 -18.86 22.59 -3.57
C ASP A 212 -18.75 21.10 -3.92
N GLU A 213 -19.67 20.57 -4.74
CA GLU A 213 -19.76 19.14 -5.10
C GLU A 213 -18.44 18.60 -5.65
N PHE A 214 -17.80 19.34 -6.57
CA PHE A 214 -16.53 18.92 -7.17
C PHE A 214 -15.44 18.69 -6.10
N GLU A 215 -15.31 19.62 -5.14
CA GLU A 215 -14.28 19.52 -4.10
C GLU A 215 -14.55 18.37 -3.12
N ILE A 216 -15.83 18.12 -2.83
CA ILE A 216 -16.23 17.01 -1.97
C ILE A 216 -15.96 15.67 -2.66
N THR A 217 -16.13 15.57 -3.99
CA THR A 217 -15.82 14.35 -4.76
C THR A 217 -14.34 13.94 -4.72
N GLN A 218 -13.44 14.87 -4.42
CA GLN A 218 -12.02 14.55 -4.20
C GLN A 218 -11.78 13.69 -2.94
N LYS A 219 -12.75 13.64 -2.02
CA LYS A 219 -12.65 12.93 -0.73
C LYS A 219 -13.70 11.85 -0.54
N ILE A 220 -14.86 11.99 -1.18
CA ILE A 220 -15.99 11.06 -1.09
C ILE A 220 -16.45 10.72 -2.50
N ASP A 221 -16.51 9.42 -2.81
CA ASP A 221 -16.92 8.94 -4.14
C ASP A 221 -18.31 9.45 -4.50
N ALA A 222 -18.47 9.95 -5.73
CA ALA A 222 -19.71 10.54 -6.23
C ALA A 222 -20.93 9.60 -6.15
N SER A 223 -20.72 8.29 -6.10
CA SER A 223 -21.80 7.31 -5.98
C SER A 223 -22.55 7.33 -4.65
N PHE A 224 -22.10 8.10 -3.67
CA PHE A 224 -22.76 8.34 -2.38
C PHE A 224 -23.62 9.60 -2.37
N PHE A 225 -23.57 10.40 -3.45
CA PHE A 225 -24.34 11.64 -3.58
C PHE A 225 -25.78 11.32 -3.95
N GLN A 226 -26.71 12.06 -3.36
CA GLN A 226 -28.15 11.95 -3.61
C GLN A 226 -28.72 13.35 -3.86
N GLU A 227 -29.45 13.49 -4.94
CA GLU A 227 -30.21 14.72 -5.18
C GLU A 227 -31.46 14.75 -4.29
N ILE A 228 -31.68 15.85 -3.60
CA ILE A 228 -32.88 16.07 -2.76
C ILE A 228 -34.05 16.49 -3.66
N ASN A 229 -33.78 17.39 -4.59
CA ASN A 229 -34.75 17.92 -5.56
C ASN A 229 -33.98 18.71 -6.63
N SER A 230 -34.44 18.69 -7.88
CA SER A 230 -33.81 19.45 -8.97
C SER A 230 -33.89 20.97 -8.78
N GLN A 231 -34.72 21.44 -7.83
CA GLN A 231 -34.94 22.86 -7.54
C GLN A 231 -34.15 23.41 -6.34
N THR A 232 -33.43 22.55 -5.61
CA THR A 232 -32.61 23.00 -4.45
C THR A 232 -31.14 23.10 -4.83
N ASP A 233 -30.47 24.15 -4.33
CA ASP A 233 -29.03 24.34 -4.49
C ASP A 233 -28.21 23.45 -3.53
N THR A 234 -28.87 22.54 -2.80
CA THR A 234 -28.24 21.63 -1.83
C THR A 234 -28.40 20.17 -2.27
N GLY A 235 -27.44 19.35 -1.89
CA GLY A 235 -27.42 17.90 -2.08
C GLY A 235 -27.11 17.17 -0.77
N LEU A 236 -27.30 15.85 -0.79
CA LEU A 236 -26.95 14.97 0.32
C LEU A 236 -25.88 13.96 -0.07
N VAL A 237 -24.97 13.67 0.84
CA VAL A 237 -24.06 12.52 0.78
C VAL A 237 -24.47 11.51 1.83
N CYS A 238 -24.81 10.28 1.41
CA CYS A 238 -25.32 9.25 2.28
C CYS A 238 -24.47 7.98 2.21
N PHE A 239 -23.96 7.53 3.34
CA PHE A 239 -23.18 6.29 3.43
C PHE A 239 -23.26 5.67 4.82
N TYR A 240 -22.78 4.42 4.92
CA TYR A 240 -22.61 3.72 6.19
C TYR A 240 -21.13 3.61 6.54
N THR A 241 -20.80 3.77 7.83
CA THR A 241 -19.43 3.66 8.34
C THR A 241 -19.37 2.79 9.59
N SER A 242 -18.23 2.15 9.82
CA SER A 242 -17.92 1.48 11.09
C SER A 242 -17.02 2.34 12.00
N SER A 243 -16.64 3.56 11.57
CA SER A 243 -15.71 4.44 12.31
C SER A 243 -16.13 5.90 12.22
N LEU A 244 -16.93 6.34 13.19
CA LEU A 244 -17.31 7.75 13.30
C LEU A 244 -16.11 8.68 13.51
N SER A 245 -15.08 8.24 14.21
CA SER A 245 -13.86 9.04 14.44
C SER A 245 -13.12 9.36 13.14
N SER A 246 -13.09 8.41 12.20
CA SER A 246 -12.48 8.63 10.89
C SER A 246 -13.33 9.57 10.03
N VAL A 247 -14.66 9.43 10.09
CA VAL A 247 -15.59 10.35 9.41
C VAL A 247 -15.48 11.75 9.99
N SER A 248 -15.39 11.88 11.32
CA SER A 248 -15.19 13.16 11.98
C SER A 248 -13.94 13.88 11.47
N ASN A 249 -12.82 13.17 11.33
CA ASN A 249 -11.60 13.75 10.77
C ASN A 249 -11.78 14.21 9.31
N LEU A 250 -12.52 13.44 8.51
CA LEU A 250 -12.83 13.78 7.12
C LEU A 250 -13.71 15.04 7.06
N VAL A 251 -14.81 15.05 7.80
CA VAL A 251 -15.76 16.18 7.87
C VAL A 251 -15.06 17.43 8.40
N PHE A 252 -14.20 17.29 9.42
CA PHE A 252 -13.45 18.42 9.98
C PHE A 252 -12.54 19.09 8.94
N GLY A 253 -12.04 18.35 7.96
CA GLY A 253 -11.29 18.89 6.82
C GLY A 253 -12.15 19.46 5.69
N MET A 254 -13.48 19.54 5.87
CA MET A 254 -14.47 20.08 4.89
C MET A 254 -15.57 20.87 5.56
N LEU A 255 -15.30 21.50 6.72
CA LEU A 255 -16.31 22.18 7.54
C LEU A 255 -16.99 23.36 6.87
N ASP A 256 -16.29 23.97 5.93
CA ASP A 256 -16.78 25.08 5.09
C ASP A 256 -17.70 24.61 3.95
N LYS A 257 -17.79 23.30 3.70
CA LYS A 257 -18.45 22.70 2.52
C LYS A 257 -19.58 21.74 2.85
N VAL A 258 -19.53 21.11 4.05
CA VAL A 258 -20.50 20.10 4.44
C VAL A 258 -21.05 20.34 5.83
N ARG A 259 -22.33 20.01 6.03
CA ARG A 259 -23.03 20.01 7.34
C ARG A 259 -23.40 18.60 7.71
N VAL A 260 -23.19 18.23 8.96
CA VAL A 260 -23.63 16.93 9.49
C VAL A 260 -25.12 17.00 9.79
N VAL A 261 -25.91 16.18 9.07
CA VAL A 261 -27.34 15.99 9.31
C VAL A 261 -27.56 14.82 10.27
N SER A 262 -26.80 13.74 10.11
CA SER A 262 -26.90 12.52 10.93
C SER A 262 -25.55 11.77 10.92
N PRO A 263 -25.18 11.09 12.02
CA PRO A 263 -25.88 10.95 13.29
C PRO A 263 -25.56 12.10 14.27
N PRO A 264 -26.36 12.29 15.34
CA PRO A 264 -26.15 13.33 16.35
C PRO A 264 -24.77 13.26 17.05
N GLU A 265 -24.22 12.06 17.21
CA GLU A 265 -22.91 11.85 17.83
C GLU A 265 -21.81 12.49 17.00
N LEU A 266 -21.87 12.36 15.67
CA LEU A 266 -20.93 12.99 14.78
C LEU A 266 -21.05 14.52 14.82
N TYR A 267 -22.27 15.04 14.81
CA TYR A 267 -22.54 16.48 14.92
C TYR A 267 -21.95 17.05 16.22
N ASN A 268 -22.17 16.37 17.36
CA ASN A 268 -21.67 16.81 18.65
C ASN A 268 -20.14 16.77 18.73
N ASP A 269 -19.51 15.75 18.15
CA ASP A 269 -18.05 15.65 18.08
C ASP A 269 -17.47 16.82 17.26
N ILE A 270 -18.03 17.09 16.08
CA ILE A 270 -17.60 18.22 15.24
C ILE A 270 -17.78 19.55 16.00
N LYS A 271 -18.92 19.75 16.65
CA LYS A 271 -19.19 20.97 17.44
C LYS A 271 -18.19 21.15 18.60
N CYS A 272 -17.83 20.07 19.28
CA CYS A 272 -16.82 20.09 20.33
C CYS A 272 -15.44 20.47 19.77
N ARG A 273 -15.03 19.85 18.68
CA ARG A 273 -13.75 20.13 18.02
C ARG A 273 -13.66 21.55 17.50
N LEU A 274 -14.77 22.10 16.95
CA LEU A 274 -14.84 23.50 16.54
C LEU A 274 -14.64 24.48 17.70
N LYS A 275 -15.24 24.19 18.86
CA LYS A 275 -15.04 25.02 20.06
C LYS A 275 -13.57 25.01 20.50
N ILE A 276 -12.93 23.84 20.50
CA ILE A 276 -11.51 23.69 20.84
C ILE A 276 -10.66 24.48 19.82
N ALA A 277 -10.89 24.26 18.52
CA ALA A 277 -10.16 24.98 17.47
C ALA A 277 -10.34 26.50 17.60
N HIS A 278 -11.56 26.97 17.81
CA HIS A 278 -11.83 28.40 18.02
C HIS A 278 -11.07 28.96 19.22
N GLY A 279 -10.91 28.17 20.29
CA GLY A 279 -10.12 28.56 21.46
C GLY A 279 -8.65 28.84 21.16
N PHE A 280 -8.05 28.13 20.21
CA PHE A 280 -6.66 28.34 19.79
C PHE A 280 -6.45 29.63 18.99
N TYR A 281 -7.49 30.18 18.38
CA TYR A 281 -7.42 31.38 17.51
C TYR A 281 -8.09 32.61 18.15
N LYS A 282 -8.59 32.49 19.39
CA LYS A 282 -8.93 33.67 20.18
C LYS A 282 -7.63 34.26 20.74
N GLY A 283 -7.07 35.23 19.99
CA GLY A 283 -6.07 36.15 20.48
C GLY A 283 -6.68 37.22 21.35
#